data_38fdc5f2c674dd8896d94733793bdc64
#
_entry.id   38fdc5f2c674dd8896d94733793bdc64
#
_cell.length_a   1.000
_cell.length_b   1.000
_cell.length_c   1.000
_cell.angle_alpha   90.00
_cell.angle_beta   90.00
_cell.angle_gamma   90.00
#
_symmetry.space_group_name_H-M   'P 1'
#
loop_
_entity.id
_entity.type
_entity.pdbx_description
1 polymer ?
#
loop_
_entity_poly.entity_id
_entity_poly.type
_entity_poly.pdbx_seq_one_letter_code
_entity_poly.pdbx_strand_id
1 'polypeptide(L)'
;GYVTAQYNLALMYDFGNGVPEDDVEAVKWYRKAAEQGNATAQYNLALMYANGNGVPEDDVEAVKWYRKAAEQGYVTAQYNLALMYDFGNGVPEDDVEAVKWYRKGAEQGDAKAQFNLAVMYDNGNGVPKDDVFAYMWWNLAAAQGDEEAKQNKGILSKQMTKEQIAEAQKLSREWLAKRQK
;
A
#
# COMPACT_ATOMS: atom_id res chain seq x y z
N GLY A 1 9.33 -0.79 25.65
CA GLY A 1 9.23 -2.09 26.27
C GLY A 1 9.92 -3.19 25.46
N TYR A 2 9.70 -4.42 25.85
CA TYR A 2 10.32 -5.59 25.19
C TYR A 2 10.00 -5.69 23.69
N VAL A 3 8.82 -5.30 23.25
CA VAL A 3 8.41 -5.35 21.84
C VAL A 3 9.28 -4.44 20.97
N THR A 4 9.53 -3.21 21.40
CA THR A 4 10.40 -2.26 20.69
C THR A 4 11.85 -2.77 20.65
N ALA A 5 12.35 -3.36 21.75
CA ALA A 5 13.69 -3.92 21.77
C ALA A 5 13.84 -5.12 20.82
N GLN A 6 12.84 -5.97 20.74
CA GLN A 6 12.81 -7.10 19.78
C GLN A 6 12.80 -6.62 18.33
N TYR A 7 11.97 -5.63 18.01
CA TYR A 7 11.95 -5.01 16.70
C TYR A 7 13.30 -4.37 16.33
N ASN A 8 13.91 -3.62 17.25
CA ASN A 8 15.22 -3.01 17.00
C ASN A 8 16.32 -4.06 16.82
N LEU A 9 16.28 -5.17 17.57
CA LEU A 9 17.22 -6.26 17.39
C LEU A 9 17.03 -6.97 16.04
N ALA A 10 15.78 -7.11 15.59
CA ALA A 10 15.49 -7.59 14.24
C ALA A 10 16.14 -6.70 13.18
N LEU A 11 15.99 -5.37 13.29
CA LEU A 11 16.63 -4.42 12.36
C LEU A 11 18.17 -4.52 12.39
N MET A 12 18.77 -4.77 13.57
CA MET A 12 20.22 -4.92 13.66
C MET A 12 20.72 -6.13 12.85
N TYR A 13 20.01 -7.26 12.91
CA TYR A 13 20.33 -8.43 12.12
C TYR A 13 20.00 -8.27 10.64
N ASP A 14 18.86 -7.64 10.31
CA ASP A 14 18.40 -7.40 8.93
C ASP A 14 19.38 -6.50 8.14
N PHE A 15 19.99 -5.50 8.80
CA PHE A 15 20.92 -4.55 8.17
C PHE A 15 22.39 -4.70 8.60
N GLY A 16 22.73 -5.68 9.39
CA GLY A 16 24.09 -5.88 9.89
C GLY A 16 24.61 -4.73 10.79
N ASN A 17 23.74 -4.04 11.50
CA ASN A 17 24.09 -2.89 12.32
C ASN A 17 24.55 -3.30 13.72
N GLY A 18 25.87 -3.34 13.94
CA GLY A 18 26.48 -3.74 15.21
C GLY A 18 26.56 -5.26 15.46
N VAL A 19 25.97 -6.05 14.57
CA VAL A 19 26.07 -7.53 14.48
C VAL A 19 26.23 -7.90 13.01
N PRO A 20 26.78 -9.07 12.67
CA PRO A 20 26.73 -9.56 11.29
C PRO A 20 25.28 -9.67 10.80
N GLU A 21 25.06 -9.34 9.53
CA GLU A 21 23.75 -9.51 8.88
C GLU A 21 23.33 -10.99 8.93
N ASP A 22 22.10 -11.23 9.37
CA ASP A 22 21.52 -12.57 9.51
C ASP A 22 20.00 -12.51 9.39
N ASP A 23 19.50 -12.74 8.17
CA ASP A 23 18.06 -12.71 7.87
C ASP A 23 17.26 -13.74 8.68
N VAL A 24 17.87 -14.89 9.00
CA VAL A 24 17.21 -15.93 9.80
C VAL A 24 16.97 -15.45 11.23
N GLU A 25 17.97 -14.81 11.83
CA GLU A 25 17.80 -14.19 13.15
C GLU A 25 16.86 -12.97 13.08
N ALA A 26 16.94 -12.14 12.02
CA ALA A 26 16.01 -11.03 11.81
C ALA A 26 14.55 -11.50 11.81
N VAL A 27 14.22 -12.53 11.03
CA VAL A 27 12.88 -13.13 11.00
C VAL A 27 12.42 -13.59 12.38
N LYS A 28 13.27 -14.24 13.16
CA LYS A 28 12.90 -14.69 14.53
C LYS A 28 12.52 -13.53 15.43
N TRP A 29 13.26 -12.43 15.35
CA TRP A 29 13.01 -11.27 16.18
C TRP A 29 11.83 -10.43 15.68
N TYR A 30 11.68 -10.27 14.34
CA TYR A 30 10.48 -9.66 13.77
C TYR A 30 9.23 -10.43 14.17
N ARG A 31 9.25 -11.78 14.11
CA ARG A 31 8.11 -12.62 14.51
C ARG A 31 7.71 -12.38 15.97
N LYS A 32 8.68 -12.35 16.89
CA LYS A 32 8.42 -12.08 18.32
C LYS A 32 7.75 -10.72 18.54
N ALA A 33 8.17 -9.68 17.82
CA ALA A 33 7.58 -8.36 17.92
C ALA A 33 6.21 -8.30 17.23
N ALA A 34 6.06 -8.95 16.07
CA ALA A 34 4.83 -9.02 15.28
C ALA A 34 3.70 -9.74 16.01
N GLU A 35 4.00 -10.84 16.68
CA GLU A 35 3.06 -11.60 17.52
C GLU A 35 2.53 -10.78 18.71
N GLN A 36 3.30 -9.81 19.17
CA GLN A 36 2.89 -8.86 20.22
C GLN A 36 2.16 -7.62 19.65
N GLY A 37 1.84 -7.62 18.35
CA GLY A 37 1.04 -6.59 17.73
C GLY A 37 1.80 -5.40 17.16
N ASN A 38 3.15 -5.43 17.09
CA ASN A 38 3.90 -4.35 16.46
C ASN A 38 3.65 -4.32 14.94
N ALA A 39 2.94 -3.30 14.45
CA ALA A 39 2.53 -3.20 13.05
C ALA A 39 3.73 -3.12 12.09
N THR A 40 4.80 -2.41 12.47
CA THR A 40 6.01 -2.32 11.64
C THR A 40 6.74 -3.67 11.55
N ALA A 41 6.81 -4.40 12.66
CA ALA A 41 7.38 -5.75 12.66
C ALA A 41 6.53 -6.73 11.84
N GLN A 42 5.20 -6.60 11.89
CA GLN A 42 4.29 -7.40 11.05
C GLN A 42 4.53 -7.12 9.56
N TYR A 43 4.68 -5.85 9.19
CA TYR A 43 5.00 -5.47 7.83
C TYR A 43 6.36 -6.02 7.38
N ASN A 44 7.42 -5.86 8.18
CA ASN A 44 8.74 -6.36 7.84
C ASN A 44 8.77 -7.89 7.76
N LEU A 45 8.08 -8.58 8.66
CA LEU A 45 7.96 -10.04 8.60
C LEU A 45 7.23 -10.50 7.32
N ALA A 46 6.19 -9.75 6.90
CA ALA A 46 5.52 -10.01 5.64
C ALA A 46 6.45 -9.85 4.44
N LEU A 47 7.32 -8.83 4.43
CA LEU A 47 8.34 -8.64 3.40
C LEU A 47 9.34 -9.80 3.37
N MET A 48 9.80 -10.28 4.53
CA MET A 48 10.72 -11.43 4.60
C MET A 48 10.09 -12.67 3.95
N TYR A 49 8.81 -12.93 4.20
CA TYR A 49 8.10 -14.03 3.55
C TYR A 49 7.87 -13.80 2.06
N ALA A 50 7.46 -12.61 1.64
CA ALA A 50 7.23 -12.28 0.24
C ALA A 50 8.49 -12.36 -0.64
N ASN A 51 9.67 -12.12 -0.03
CA ASN A 51 10.95 -12.14 -0.75
C ASN A 51 11.78 -13.39 -0.50
N GLY A 52 11.38 -14.27 0.41
CA GLY A 52 12.17 -15.44 0.79
C GLY A 52 13.45 -15.11 1.56
N ASN A 53 13.51 -13.97 2.28
CA ASN A 53 14.65 -13.53 3.05
C ASN A 53 14.66 -14.20 4.42
N GLY A 54 15.66 -15.04 4.73
CA GLY A 54 15.79 -15.76 5.99
C GLY A 54 14.73 -16.85 6.25
N VAL A 55 13.74 -16.95 5.39
CA VAL A 55 12.68 -17.99 5.34
C VAL A 55 12.40 -18.34 3.88
N PRO A 56 11.87 -19.54 3.59
CA PRO A 56 11.34 -19.81 2.26
C PRO A 56 10.25 -18.80 1.88
N GLU A 57 10.23 -18.39 0.62
CA GLU A 57 9.18 -17.54 0.07
C GLU A 57 7.79 -18.17 0.31
N ASP A 58 6.88 -17.39 0.87
CA ASP A 58 5.52 -17.83 1.20
C ASP A 58 4.57 -16.64 1.16
N ASP A 59 3.94 -16.44 0.01
CA ASP A 59 2.97 -15.35 -0.20
C ASP A 59 1.73 -15.49 0.69
N VAL A 60 1.34 -16.72 1.05
CA VAL A 60 0.20 -16.94 1.96
C VAL A 60 0.51 -16.41 3.36
N GLU A 61 1.71 -16.69 3.87
CA GLU A 61 2.16 -16.11 5.15
C GLU A 61 2.37 -14.60 5.03
N ALA A 62 2.92 -14.09 3.91
CA ALA A 62 3.08 -12.66 3.67
C ALA A 62 1.74 -11.93 3.77
N VAL A 63 0.70 -12.42 3.08
CA VAL A 63 -0.67 -11.86 3.14
C VAL A 63 -1.21 -11.80 4.57
N LYS A 64 -1.01 -12.86 5.37
CA LYS A 64 -1.48 -12.87 6.77
C LYS A 64 -0.86 -11.76 7.60
N TRP A 65 0.44 -11.52 7.43
CA TRP A 65 1.15 -10.51 8.19
C TRP A 65 0.90 -9.09 7.64
N TYR A 66 0.84 -8.92 6.30
CA TYR A 66 0.40 -7.65 5.71
C TYR A 66 -0.99 -7.26 6.19
N ARG A 67 -1.94 -8.21 6.25
CA ARG A 67 -3.31 -7.93 6.73
C ARG A 67 -3.32 -7.42 8.17
N LYS A 68 -2.58 -8.06 9.07
CA LYS A 68 -2.48 -7.61 10.46
C LYS A 68 -1.93 -6.19 10.59
N ALA A 69 -0.90 -5.85 9.83
CA ALA A 69 -0.34 -4.50 9.81
C ALA A 69 -1.31 -3.49 9.17
N ALA A 70 -1.95 -3.87 8.06
CA ALA A 70 -2.92 -3.04 7.32
C ALA A 70 -4.16 -2.72 8.15
N GLU A 71 -4.67 -3.67 8.93
CA GLU A 71 -5.79 -3.51 9.86
C GLU A 71 -5.47 -2.52 10.98
N GLN A 72 -4.20 -2.40 11.37
CA GLN A 72 -3.72 -1.38 12.31
C GLN A 72 -3.47 -0.01 11.65
N GLY A 73 -3.74 0.13 10.35
CA GLY A 73 -3.57 1.38 9.63
C GLY A 73 -2.17 1.60 9.04
N TYR A 74 -1.29 0.58 9.04
CA TYR A 74 0.03 0.72 8.44
C TYR A 74 -0.09 0.88 6.91
N VAL A 75 0.18 2.09 6.43
CA VAL A 75 -0.17 2.52 5.07
C VAL A 75 0.49 1.66 4.00
N THR A 76 1.79 1.40 4.13
CA THR A 76 2.52 0.59 3.17
C THR A 76 2.03 -0.87 3.15
N ALA A 77 1.57 -1.40 4.31
CA ALA A 77 0.97 -2.73 4.34
C ALA A 77 -0.40 -2.76 3.65
N GLN A 78 -1.18 -1.68 3.74
CA GLN A 78 -2.44 -1.58 3.00
C GLN A 78 -2.21 -1.61 1.49
N TYR A 79 -1.20 -0.87 1.01
CA TYR A 79 -0.82 -0.90 -0.39
C TYR A 79 -0.35 -2.30 -0.84
N ASN A 80 0.56 -2.93 -0.08
CA ASN A 80 1.06 -4.25 -0.45
C ASN A 80 -0.03 -5.34 -0.38
N LEU A 81 -0.93 -5.27 0.61
CA LEU A 81 -2.06 -6.18 0.69
C LEU A 81 -3.02 -6.01 -0.50
N ALA A 82 -3.22 -4.76 -0.95
CA ALA A 82 -4.00 -4.49 -2.15
C ALA A 82 -3.36 -5.14 -3.38
N LEU A 83 -2.04 -5.03 -3.56
CA LEU A 83 -1.32 -5.71 -4.64
C LEU A 83 -1.47 -7.24 -4.59
N MET A 84 -1.41 -7.84 -3.40
CA MET A 84 -1.58 -9.30 -3.26
C MET A 84 -2.96 -9.75 -3.78
N TYR A 85 -4.02 -8.96 -3.51
CA TYR A 85 -5.35 -9.25 -4.05
C TYR A 85 -5.50 -8.93 -5.53
N ASP A 86 -4.90 -7.83 -6.01
CA ASP A 86 -4.93 -7.37 -7.39
C ASP A 86 -4.29 -8.40 -8.35
N PHE A 87 -3.20 -9.06 -7.89
CA PHE A 87 -2.46 -10.05 -8.68
C PHE A 87 -2.69 -11.51 -8.27
N GLY A 88 -3.48 -11.77 -7.26
CA GLY A 88 -3.75 -13.13 -6.77
C GLY A 88 -2.54 -13.81 -6.12
N ASN A 89 -1.62 -13.04 -5.53
CA ASN A 89 -0.43 -13.56 -4.87
C ASN A 89 -0.74 -14.00 -3.43
N GLY A 90 -0.62 -15.30 -3.13
CA GLY A 90 -0.93 -15.88 -1.82
C GLY A 90 -2.41 -15.87 -1.41
N VAL A 91 -3.26 -15.25 -2.20
CA VAL A 91 -4.73 -15.23 -2.10
C VAL A 91 -5.32 -15.31 -3.51
N PRO A 92 -6.57 -15.78 -3.68
CA PRO A 92 -7.26 -15.61 -4.96
C PRO A 92 -7.34 -14.13 -5.34
N GLU A 93 -7.19 -13.85 -6.66
CA GLU A 93 -7.40 -12.51 -7.20
C GLU A 93 -8.80 -12.00 -6.85
N ASP A 94 -8.86 -10.78 -6.32
CA ASP A 94 -10.10 -10.13 -5.88
C ASP A 94 -9.97 -8.60 -6.00
N ASP A 95 -10.41 -8.08 -7.14
CA ASP A 95 -10.39 -6.65 -7.44
C ASP A 95 -11.17 -5.81 -6.41
N VAL A 96 -12.24 -6.36 -5.83
CA VAL A 96 -13.06 -5.64 -4.84
C VAL A 96 -12.28 -5.46 -3.54
N GLU A 97 -11.62 -6.51 -3.06
CA GLU A 97 -10.74 -6.40 -1.89
C GLU A 97 -9.50 -5.53 -2.22
N ALA A 98 -8.92 -5.63 -3.43
CA ALA A 98 -7.82 -4.76 -3.85
C ALA A 98 -8.21 -3.28 -3.77
N VAL A 99 -9.35 -2.90 -4.36
CA VAL A 99 -9.89 -1.52 -4.30
C VAL A 99 -10.09 -1.06 -2.86
N LYS A 100 -10.61 -1.90 -2.00
CA LYS A 100 -10.85 -1.57 -0.58
C LYS A 100 -9.54 -1.21 0.13
N TRP A 101 -8.48 -1.95 -0.11
CA TRP A 101 -7.18 -1.71 0.53
C TRP A 101 -6.42 -0.57 -0.15
N TYR A 102 -6.45 -0.44 -1.49
CA TYR A 102 -5.92 0.75 -2.16
C TYR A 102 -6.59 2.02 -1.67
N ARG A 103 -7.93 2.02 -1.50
CA ARG A 103 -8.66 3.17 -0.98
C ARG A 103 -8.19 3.59 0.41
N LYS A 104 -8.00 2.64 1.33
CA LYS A 104 -7.47 2.93 2.67
C LYS A 104 -6.09 3.58 2.63
N GLY A 105 -5.19 3.07 1.81
CA GLY A 105 -3.86 3.67 1.61
C GLY A 105 -3.94 5.05 0.93
N ALA A 106 -4.76 5.18 -0.11
CA ALA A 106 -4.97 6.43 -0.85
C ALA A 106 -5.56 7.54 0.03
N GLU A 107 -6.53 7.20 0.88
CA GLU A 107 -7.12 8.10 1.87
C GLU A 107 -6.11 8.56 2.92
N GLN A 108 -5.10 7.76 3.22
CA GLN A 108 -3.97 8.15 4.06
C GLN A 108 -2.88 8.91 3.30
N GLY A 109 -3.01 9.07 1.97
CA GLY A 109 -2.14 9.89 1.13
C GLY A 109 -1.00 9.14 0.48
N ASP A 110 -1.00 7.83 0.50
CA ASP A 110 -0.01 7.05 -0.24
C ASP A 110 -0.17 7.25 -1.75
N ALA A 111 0.86 7.78 -2.40
CA ALA A 111 0.82 8.12 -3.83
C ALA A 111 0.66 6.88 -4.72
N LYS A 112 1.27 5.75 -4.34
CA LYS A 112 1.17 4.49 -5.09
C LYS A 112 -0.25 3.91 -4.99
N ALA A 113 -0.84 3.94 -3.79
CA ALA A 113 -2.22 3.52 -3.60
C ALA A 113 -3.21 4.44 -4.33
N GLN A 114 -2.96 5.77 -4.36
CA GLN A 114 -3.76 6.71 -5.15
C GLN A 114 -3.66 6.41 -6.65
N PHE A 115 -2.46 6.12 -7.14
CA PHE A 115 -2.24 5.76 -8.53
C PHE A 115 -3.03 4.50 -8.91
N ASN A 116 -2.87 3.42 -8.16
CA ASN A 116 -3.54 2.15 -8.47
C ASN A 116 -5.06 2.23 -8.29
N LEU A 117 -5.55 2.95 -7.28
CA LEU A 117 -6.98 3.19 -7.13
C LEU A 117 -7.57 3.95 -8.33
N ALA A 118 -6.82 4.89 -8.90
CA ALA A 118 -7.23 5.58 -10.11
C ALA A 118 -7.30 4.61 -11.32
N VAL A 119 -6.33 3.70 -11.45
CA VAL A 119 -6.35 2.64 -12.49
C VAL A 119 -7.59 1.75 -12.34
N MET A 120 -7.95 1.35 -11.10
CA MET A 120 -9.15 0.55 -10.85
C MET A 120 -10.42 1.28 -11.30
N TYR A 121 -10.53 2.59 -11.03
CA TYR A 121 -11.66 3.40 -11.49
C TYR A 121 -11.69 3.61 -13.01
N ASP A 122 -10.53 3.80 -13.66
CA ASP A 122 -10.45 3.98 -15.11
C ASP A 122 -10.85 2.72 -15.87
N ASN A 123 -10.45 1.55 -15.36
CA ASN A 123 -10.77 0.25 -15.96
C ASN A 123 -12.15 -0.29 -15.55
N GLY A 124 -12.69 0.11 -14.40
CA GLY A 124 -13.88 -0.48 -13.81
C GLY A 124 -13.60 -1.82 -13.12
N ASN A 125 -12.37 -2.04 -12.62
CA ASN A 125 -11.97 -3.24 -11.93
C ASN A 125 -12.35 -3.14 -10.44
N GLY A 126 -13.16 -4.07 -9.94
CA GLY A 126 -13.63 -4.08 -8.54
C GLY A 126 -14.53 -2.91 -8.14
N VAL A 127 -14.67 -1.89 -8.99
CA VAL A 127 -15.56 -0.73 -8.86
C VAL A 127 -16.17 -0.39 -10.23
N PRO A 128 -17.35 0.25 -10.28
CA PRO A 128 -17.83 0.82 -11.52
C PRO A 128 -16.84 1.84 -12.10
N LYS A 129 -16.63 1.79 -13.43
CA LYS A 129 -15.78 2.78 -14.12
C LYS A 129 -16.27 4.19 -13.82
N ASP A 130 -15.33 5.08 -13.44
CA ASP A 130 -15.61 6.48 -13.13
C ASP A 130 -14.41 7.38 -13.45
N ASP A 131 -14.48 8.07 -14.57
CA ASP A 131 -13.42 8.93 -15.08
C ASP A 131 -13.14 10.13 -14.13
N VAL A 132 -14.15 10.59 -13.38
CA VAL A 132 -13.99 11.71 -12.41
C VAL A 132 -13.15 11.26 -11.23
N PHE A 133 -13.43 10.08 -10.65
CA PHE A 133 -12.62 9.54 -9.57
C PHE A 133 -11.24 9.08 -10.05
N ALA A 134 -11.11 8.51 -11.25
CA ALA A 134 -9.82 8.18 -11.84
C ALA A 134 -8.93 9.42 -11.97
N TYR A 135 -9.46 10.48 -12.57
CA TYR A 135 -8.75 11.76 -12.70
C TYR A 135 -8.39 12.36 -11.34
N MET A 136 -9.33 12.36 -10.38
CA MET A 136 -9.12 12.89 -9.03
C MET A 136 -7.92 12.21 -8.34
N TRP A 137 -7.88 10.89 -8.35
CA TRP A 137 -6.82 10.14 -7.66
C TRP A 137 -5.48 10.28 -8.38
N TRP A 138 -5.43 10.23 -9.72
CA TRP A 138 -4.21 10.54 -10.46
C TRP A 138 -3.75 11.99 -10.25
N ASN A 139 -4.68 12.94 -10.11
CA ASN A 139 -4.31 14.32 -9.81
C ASN A 139 -3.61 14.46 -8.44
N LEU A 140 -4.04 13.69 -7.44
CA LEU A 140 -3.43 13.67 -6.12
C LEU A 140 -2.07 12.97 -6.13
N ALA A 141 -1.93 11.83 -6.82
CA ALA A 141 -0.64 11.14 -6.98
C ALA A 141 0.37 11.99 -7.75
N ALA A 142 -0.05 12.62 -8.87
CA ALA A 142 0.79 13.51 -9.67
C ALA A 142 1.27 14.74 -8.88
N ALA A 143 0.45 15.27 -7.97
CA ALA A 143 0.85 16.37 -7.08
C ALA A 143 1.95 15.96 -6.09
N GLN A 144 2.15 14.67 -5.86
CA GLN A 144 3.23 14.11 -5.04
C GLN A 144 4.46 13.70 -5.87
N GLY A 145 4.47 13.98 -7.19
CA GLY A 145 5.59 13.71 -8.08
C GLY A 145 5.50 12.41 -8.86
N ASP A 146 4.34 11.75 -8.88
CA ASP A 146 4.11 10.54 -9.68
C ASP A 146 3.94 10.94 -11.16
N GLU A 147 4.96 10.67 -11.99
CA GLU A 147 4.97 11.05 -13.41
C GLU A 147 4.02 10.17 -14.25
N GLU A 148 3.78 8.91 -13.88
CA GLU A 148 2.82 8.06 -14.58
C GLU A 148 1.39 8.56 -14.32
N ALA A 149 1.07 8.91 -13.09
CA ALA A 149 -0.22 9.55 -12.77
C ALA A 149 -0.44 10.83 -13.57
N LYS A 150 0.60 11.64 -13.75
CA LYS A 150 0.54 12.86 -14.55
C LYS A 150 0.25 12.57 -16.01
N GLN A 151 0.88 11.54 -16.58
CA GLN A 151 0.67 11.10 -17.96
C GLN A 151 -0.76 10.55 -18.14
N ASN A 152 -1.18 9.62 -17.28
CA ASN A 152 -2.49 8.97 -17.36
C ASN A 152 -3.64 10.00 -17.21
N LYS A 153 -3.53 10.90 -16.24
CA LYS A 153 -4.43 12.04 -16.10
C LYS A 153 -4.51 12.88 -17.36
N GLY A 154 -3.36 13.15 -18.00
CA GLY A 154 -3.28 13.90 -19.25
C GLY A 154 -3.96 13.21 -20.43
N ILE A 155 -3.89 11.88 -20.48
CA ILE A 155 -4.57 11.06 -21.50
C ILE A 155 -6.07 11.08 -21.25
N LEU A 156 -6.51 10.78 -20.03
CA LEU A 156 -7.91 10.72 -19.64
C LEU A 156 -8.61 12.07 -19.86
N SER A 157 -7.94 13.18 -19.55
CA SER A 157 -8.51 14.54 -19.72
C SER A 157 -8.92 14.88 -21.16
N LYS A 158 -8.36 14.21 -22.17
CA LYS A 158 -8.75 14.40 -23.57
C LYS A 158 -10.08 13.74 -23.92
N GLN A 159 -10.55 12.83 -23.08
CA GLN A 159 -11.81 12.09 -23.25
C GLN A 159 -12.93 12.65 -22.36
N MET A 160 -12.57 13.42 -21.32
CA MET A 160 -13.50 13.99 -20.36
C MET A 160 -14.08 15.34 -20.84
N THR A 161 -15.29 15.65 -20.38
CA THR A 161 -15.86 17.00 -20.56
C THR A 161 -15.18 18.00 -19.61
N LYS A 162 -15.33 19.29 -19.91
CA LYS A 162 -14.81 20.36 -19.03
C LYS A 162 -15.45 20.31 -17.63
N GLU A 163 -16.72 19.96 -17.56
CA GLU A 163 -17.49 19.82 -16.33
C GLU A 163 -16.96 18.65 -15.46
N GLN A 164 -16.69 17.51 -16.07
CA GLN A 164 -16.08 16.36 -15.38
C GLN A 164 -14.69 16.68 -14.82
N ILE A 165 -13.85 17.37 -15.61
CA ILE A 165 -12.51 17.79 -15.16
C ILE A 165 -12.63 18.78 -14.00
N ALA A 166 -13.55 19.75 -14.08
CA ALA A 166 -13.76 20.74 -13.02
C ALA A 166 -14.24 20.07 -11.72
N GLU A 167 -15.13 19.09 -11.81
CA GLU A 167 -15.59 18.31 -10.65
C GLU A 167 -14.45 17.48 -10.03
N ALA A 168 -13.68 16.77 -10.84
CA ALA A 168 -12.52 15.99 -10.36
C ALA A 168 -11.48 16.86 -9.63
N GLN A 169 -11.20 18.05 -10.18
CA GLN A 169 -10.30 19.03 -9.55
C GLN A 169 -10.88 19.59 -8.24
N LYS A 170 -12.18 19.81 -8.18
CA LYS A 170 -12.87 20.24 -6.95
C LYS A 170 -12.75 19.16 -5.89
N LEU A 171 -13.04 17.90 -6.21
CA LEU A 171 -12.90 16.76 -5.29
C LEU A 171 -11.46 16.62 -4.78
N SER A 172 -10.45 16.80 -5.64
CA SER A 172 -9.04 16.79 -5.23
C SER A 172 -8.73 17.89 -4.21
N ARG A 173 -9.21 19.12 -4.43
CA ARG A 173 -9.03 20.25 -3.49
C ARG A 173 -9.73 20.00 -2.15
N GLU A 174 -10.95 19.48 -2.18
CA GLU A 174 -11.71 19.15 -0.97
C GLU A 174 -11.03 18.05 -0.15
N TRP A 175 -10.47 17.04 -0.83
CA TRP A 175 -9.70 15.99 -0.16
C TRP A 175 -8.45 16.56 0.52
N LEU A 176 -7.68 17.40 -0.17
CA LEU A 176 -6.50 18.06 0.41
C LEU A 176 -6.86 18.95 1.61
N ALA A 177 -7.94 19.71 1.51
CA ALA A 177 -8.40 20.61 2.58
C ALA A 177 -8.83 19.87 3.86
N LYS A 178 -9.38 18.66 3.74
CA LYS A 178 -9.74 17.81 4.89
C LYS A 178 -8.52 17.29 5.67
N ARG A 179 -7.37 17.16 5.04
CA ARG A 179 -6.14 16.65 5.65
C ARG A 179 -5.29 17.73 6.33
N GLN A 180 -5.58 18.99 6.09
CA GLN A 180 -4.87 20.13 6.71
C GLN A 180 -5.50 20.57 8.04
N LYS A 181 -6.61 19.95 8.44
CA LYS A 181 -7.29 20.16 9.73
C LYS A 181 -6.91 19.09 10.74
#